data_7ce7eff423accf30526bffa356ee6b99
#
_entry.id   7ce7eff423accf30526bffa356ee6b99
#
_cell.length_a   1.000
_cell.length_b   1.000
_cell.length_c   1.000
_cell.angle_alpha   90.00
_cell.angle_beta   90.00
_cell.angle_gamma   90.00
#
_symmetry.space_group_name_H-M   'P 1'
#
loop_
_entity.id
_entity.type
_entity.pdbx_description
1 polymer ?
#
loop_
_entity_poly.entity_id
_entity_poly.type
_entity_poly.pdbx_seq_one_letter_code
_entity_poly.pdbx_strand_id
1 'polypeptide(L)'
;RDGLVEEFHDGIVLHYKEGNSRSEPYYLRSCAKPLQASLLMDYGADLTEDEIALCCGSHSGEECHVEIARRILKKYDIDAKLLKCGRHAPLSRSMQDKMLLRGEEFSEIHNNCSGKHIGFLVVCKLKGWDMETYYEPEHPLQRAVREKINMLCEVKDRYPSTTDGCGVPILSMPLYNMLVGYINLLKYDRSEERRV
;
A
#
# COMPACT_ATOMS: atom_id res chain seq x y z
N ARG A 1 14.58 -29.70 6.91
CA ARG A 1 14.18 -30.39 8.16
C ARG A 1 15.18 -31.51 8.37
N ASP A 2 15.82 -31.58 9.54
CA ASP A 2 16.85 -32.58 9.85
C ASP A 2 18.03 -32.67 8.84
N GLY A 3 18.39 -31.52 8.22
CA GLY A 3 19.44 -31.43 7.20
C GLY A 3 19.02 -31.85 5.79
N LEU A 4 17.76 -32.23 5.58
CA LEU A 4 17.22 -32.50 4.25
C LEU A 4 16.62 -31.25 3.64
N VAL A 5 16.87 -31.04 2.35
CA VAL A 5 16.26 -29.97 1.56
C VAL A 5 14.88 -30.40 1.16
N GLU A 6 13.85 -29.63 1.59
CA GLU A 6 12.43 -29.90 1.26
C GLU A 6 12.00 -29.11 0.01
N GLU A 7 12.60 -27.94 -0.25
CA GLU A 7 12.21 -27.07 -1.32
C GLU A 7 13.36 -26.15 -1.77
N PHE A 8 13.40 -25.81 -3.06
CA PHE A 8 14.32 -24.83 -3.63
C PHE A 8 13.54 -23.63 -4.14
N HIS A 9 14.04 -22.43 -3.86
CA HIS A 9 13.48 -21.18 -4.36
C HIS A 9 14.57 -20.39 -5.08
N ASP A 10 14.27 -19.94 -6.30
CA ASP A 10 15.08 -18.97 -7.00
C ASP A 10 14.69 -17.55 -6.55
N GLY A 11 15.68 -16.72 -6.28
CA GLY A 11 15.43 -15.35 -5.82
C GLY A 11 16.54 -14.39 -6.22
N ILE A 12 16.26 -13.10 -6.08
CA ILE A 12 17.22 -12.02 -6.29
C ILE A 12 17.50 -11.38 -4.94
N VAL A 13 18.77 -11.30 -4.56
CA VAL A 13 19.24 -10.57 -3.37
C VAL A 13 19.98 -9.33 -3.83
N LEU A 14 19.61 -8.18 -3.28
CA LEU A 14 20.25 -6.89 -3.55
C LEU A 14 20.96 -6.38 -2.32
N HIS A 15 22.16 -5.83 -2.54
CA HIS A 15 22.91 -5.15 -1.51
C HIS A 15 23.20 -3.70 -1.92
N TYR A 16 22.78 -2.73 -1.10
CA TYR A 16 22.82 -1.30 -1.45
C TYR A 16 24.22 -0.77 -1.76
N LYS A 17 25.23 -1.22 -1.01
CA LYS A 17 26.61 -0.74 -1.15
C LYS A 17 27.31 -1.25 -2.42
N GLU A 18 26.90 -2.39 -2.94
CA GLU A 18 27.55 -3.02 -4.10
C GLU A 18 27.01 -2.52 -5.43
N GLY A 19 25.89 -1.78 -5.38
CA GLY A 19 25.15 -1.45 -6.59
C GLY A 19 24.55 -2.69 -7.25
N ASN A 20 23.75 -2.51 -8.26
CA ASN A 20 23.23 -3.59 -9.07
C ASN A 20 23.08 -3.15 -10.52
N SER A 21 23.67 -3.91 -11.42
CA SER A 21 23.61 -3.67 -12.87
C SER A 21 22.33 -4.21 -13.52
N ARG A 22 21.44 -4.91 -12.79
CA ARG A 22 20.20 -5.42 -13.35
C ARG A 22 19.20 -4.29 -13.54
N SER A 23 18.93 -3.97 -14.79
CA SER A 23 18.00 -2.89 -15.21
C SER A 23 16.58 -3.40 -15.51
N GLU A 24 16.35 -4.71 -15.44
CA GLU A 24 15.05 -5.31 -15.71
C GLU A 24 14.00 -4.80 -14.73
N PRO A 25 12.86 -4.27 -15.20
CA PRO A 25 11.81 -3.77 -14.35
C PRO A 25 10.93 -4.91 -13.81
N TYR A 26 10.54 -4.79 -12.55
CA TYR A 26 9.58 -5.66 -11.87
C TYR A 26 8.42 -4.85 -11.34
N TYR A 27 7.21 -5.38 -11.42
CA TYR A 27 6.05 -4.74 -10.81
C TYR A 27 6.15 -4.80 -9.29
N LEU A 28 6.02 -3.64 -8.64
CA LEU A 28 6.22 -3.50 -7.20
C LEU A 28 5.17 -4.24 -6.36
N ARG A 29 3.95 -4.42 -6.89
CA ARG A 29 2.85 -5.06 -6.18
C ARG A 29 2.65 -4.45 -4.78
N SER A 30 2.37 -5.27 -3.77
CA SER A 30 2.17 -4.80 -2.40
C SER A 30 3.40 -4.16 -1.75
N CYS A 31 4.59 -4.36 -2.30
CA CYS A 31 5.79 -3.65 -1.83
C CYS A 31 5.73 -2.13 -2.09
N ALA A 32 4.86 -1.65 -2.99
CA ALA A 32 4.67 -0.21 -3.19
C ALA A 32 3.92 0.47 -2.03
N LYS A 33 3.18 -0.26 -1.19
CA LYS A 33 2.25 0.32 -0.22
C LYS A 33 2.89 1.27 0.80
N PRO A 34 4.06 0.99 1.40
CA PRO A 34 4.71 1.95 2.29
C PRO A 34 5.10 3.24 1.57
N LEU A 35 5.57 3.14 0.32
CA LEU A 35 5.91 4.31 -0.51
C LEU A 35 4.66 5.11 -0.88
N GLN A 36 3.54 4.45 -1.16
CA GLN A 36 2.24 5.08 -1.44
C GLN A 36 1.68 5.78 -0.19
N ALA A 37 1.78 5.14 0.98
CA ALA A 37 1.28 5.66 2.24
C ALA A 37 2.05 6.91 2.72
N SER A 38 3.28 7.14 2.25
CA SER A 38 4.03 8.36 2.58
C SER A 38 3.30 9.66 2.18
N LEU A 39 2.38 9.60 1.21
CA LEU A 39 1.53 10.74 0.87
C LEU A 39 0.60 11.17 2.03
N LEU A 40 0.23 10.28 2.93
CA LEU A 40 -0.55 10.62 4.11
C LEU A 40 0.19 11.65 4.97
N MET A 41 1.49 11.46 5.14
CA MET A 41 2.35 12.38 5.89
C MET A 41 2.56 13.69 5.12
N ASP A 42 2.82 13.63 3.82
CA ASP A 42 2.99 14.83 2.97
C ASP A 42 1.77 15.75 3.01
N TYR A 43 0.58 15.19 3.13
CA TYR A 43 -0.67 15.94 3.14
C TYR A 43 -1.26 16.14 4.55
N GLY A 44 -0.48 15.84 5.60
CA GLY A 44 -0.82 16.13 6.99
C GLY A 44 -2.02 15.32 7.50
N ALA A 45 -2.11 14.04 7.13
CA ALA A 45 -3.15 13.17 7.66
C ALA A 45 -2.94 12.98 9.16
N ASP A 46 -3.99 13.27 9.94
CA ASP A 46 -4.03 13.00 11.37
C ASP A 46 -4.38 11.52 11.60
N LEU A 47 -3.37 10.66 11.58
CA LEU A 47 -3.49 9.21 11.77
C LEU A 47 -2.53 8.75 12.87
N THR A 48 -2.97 7.76 13.64
CA THR A 48 -2.12 7.07 14.62
C THR A 48 -1.18 6.08 13.93
N GLU A 49 -0.17 5.59 14.64
CA GLU A 49 0.81 4.65 14.08
C GLU A 49 0.18 3.36 13.53
N ASP A 50 -0.82 2.80 14.24
CA ASP A 50 -1.54 1.61 13.80
C ASP A 50 -2.43 1.89 12.57
N GLU A 51 -2.99 3.10 12.45
CA GLU A 51 -3.75 3.55 11.28
C GLU A 51 -2.84 3.70 10.04
N ILE A 52 -1.65 4.28 10.21
CA ILE A 52 -0.64 4.37 9.15
C ILE A 52 -0.16 2.96 8.77
N ALA A 53 0.13 2.10 9.75
CA ALA A 53 0.57 0.73 9.51
C ALA A 53 -0.44 -0.07 8.68
N LEU A 54 -1.75 0.09 8.92
CA LEU A 54 -2.80 -0.52 8.11
C LEU A 54 -2.72 -0.06 6.65
N CYS A 55 -2.43 1.22 6.41
CA CYS A 55 -2.31 1.76 5.06
C CYS A 55 -1.03 1.30 4.33
N CYS A 56 0.01 0.93 5.08
CA CYS A 56 1.31 0.50 4.56
C CYS A 56 1.37 -0.97 4.15
N GLY A 57 0.39 -1.80 4.50
CA GLY A 57 0.50 -3.24 4.35
C GLY A 57 -0.67 -3.93 3.66
N SER A 58 -0.48 -5.21 3.39
CA SER A 58 -1.58 -6.14 3.14
C SER A 58 -1.95 -6.78 4.47
N HIS A 59 -3.24 -6.81 4.79
CA HIS A 59 -3.71 -7.38 6.05
C HIS A 59 -4.55 -8.63 5.83
N SER A 60 -4.70 -9.43 6.88
CA SER A 60 -5.44 -10.69 6.83
C SER A 60 -6.96 -10.54 7.01
N GLY A 61 -7.45 -9.32 7.25
CA GLY A 61 -8.88 -9.04 7.45
C GLY A 61 -9.41 -9.51 8.81
N GLU A 62 -8.54 -9.62 9.83
CA GLU A 62 -8.95 -9.92 11.20
C GLU A 62 -9.68 -8.74 11.86
N GLU A 63 -10.36 -9.01 12.98
CA GLU A 63 -11.17 -8.03 13.70
C GLU A 63 -10.40 -6.73 13.96
N CYS A 64 -9.14 -6.80 14.44
CA CYS A 64 -8.31 -5.64 14.69
C CYS A 64 -8.06 -4.78 13.43
N HIS A 65 -7.83 -5.41 12.27
CA HIS A 65 -7.64 -4.68 11.01
C HIS A 65 -8.93 -3.97 10.57
N VAL A 66 -10.06 -4.66 10.70
CA VAL A 66 -11.38 -4.12 10.33
C VAL A 66 -11.79 -2.98 11.28
N GLU A 67 -11.48 -3.08 12.56
CA GLU A 67 -11.73 -2.02 13.56
C GLU A 67 -10.91 -0.76 13.24
N ILE A 68 -9.61 -0.90 12.95
CA ILE A 68 -8.75 0.21 12.55
C ILE A 68 -9.28 0.84 11.25
N ALA A 69 -9.62 0.03 10.25
CA ALA A 69 -10.18 0.51 9.00
C ALA A 69 -11.46 1.33 9.21
N ARG A 70 -12.41 0.83 10.01
CA ARG A 70 -13.64 1.54 10.37
C ARG A 70 -13.38 2.84 11.13
N ARG A 71 -12.39 2.84 12.02
CA ARG A 71 -12.00 4.02 12.78
C ARG A 71 -11.50 5.14 11.86
N ILE A 72 -10.65 4.83 10.88
CA ILE A 72 -10.17 5.82 9.89
C ILE A 72 -11.34 6.35 9.05
N LEU A 73 -12.16 5.46 8.50
CA LEU A 73 -13.32 5.84 7.69
C LEU A 73 -14.26 6.78 8.46
N LYS A 74 -14.55 6.46 9.73
CA LYS A 74 -15.39 7.31 10.61
C LYS A 74 -14.72 8.65 10.89
N LYS A 75 -13.42 8.67 11.19
CA LYS A 75 -12.66 9.88 11.52
C LYS A 75 -12.70 10.90 10.37
N TYR A 76 -12.62 10.43 9.14
CA TYR A 76 -12.61 11.27 7.95
C TYR A 76 -13.98 11.41 7.28
N ASP A 77 -15.04 10.85 7.88
CA ASP A 77 -16.38 10.85 7.30
C ASP A 77 -16.37 10.34 5.84
N ILE A 78 -15.86 9.12 5.66
CA ILE A 78 -15.75 8.45 4.36
C ILE A 78 -16.64 7.21 4.36
N ASP A 79 -17.55 7.11 3.36
CA ASP A 79 -18.38 5.92 3.18
C ASP A 79 -17.53 4.74 2.68
N ALA A 80 -17.62 3.58 3.34
CA ALA A 80 -16.93 2.36 2.95
C ALA A 80 -17.29 1.89 1.52
N LYS A 81 -18.44 2.28 0.98
CA LYS A 81 -18.84 1.99 -0.40
C LYS A 81 -17.93 2.62 -1.46
N LEU A 82 -17.14 3.63 -1.08
CA LEU A 82 -16.14 4.25 -1.93
C LEU A 82 -14.90 3.36 -2.14
N LEU A 83 -14.73 2.28 -1.35
CA LEU A 83 -13.62 1.35 -1.51
C LEU A 83 -13.75 0.57 -2.83
N LYS A 84 -12.87 0.82 -3.78
CA LYS A 84 -12.86 0.18 -5.10
C LYS A 84 -11.96 -1.06 -5.18
N CYS A 85 -11.48 -1.57 -4.04
CA CYS A 85 -10.67 -2.81 -3.99
C CYS A 85 -11.48 -4.10 -4.23
N GLY A 86 -12.80 -3.99 -4.20
CA GLY A 86 -13.71 -5.11 -4.36
C GLY A 86 -13.95 -5.91 -3.09
N ARG A 87 -15.10 -6.56 -3.02
CA ARG A 87 -15.48 -7.47 -1.92
C ARG A 87 -14.56 -8.69 -1.92
N HIS A 88 -14.07 -9.06 -0.75
CA HIS A 88 -13.18 -10.19 -0.60
C HIS A 88 -13.35 -10.86 0.77
N ALA A 89 -13.22 -12.17 0.83
CA ALA A 89 -13.14 -12.87 2.10
C ALA A 89 -11.82 -12.47 2.81
N PRO A 90 -11.82 -12.35 4.16
CA PRO A 90 -10.56 -12.21 4.89
C PRO A 90 -9.54 -13.28 4.47
N LEU A 91 -8.26 -12.94 4.44
CA LEU A 91 -7.22 -13.95 4.22
C LEU A 91 -7.07 -14.88 5.45
N SER A 92 -7.45 -14.40 6.63
CA SER A 92 -7.51 -15.20 7.86
C SER A 92 -8.64 -16.20 7.77
N ARG A 93 -8.30 -17.50 7.71
CA ARG A 93 -9.27 -18.59 7.67
C ARG A 93 -10.16 -18.58 8.92
N SER A 94 -9.55 -18.35 10.08
CA SER A 94 -10.26 -18.26 11.36
C SER A 94 -11.32 -17.14 11.35
N MET A 95 -11.01 -16.01 10.71
CA MET A 95 -11.98 -14.91 10.58
C MET A 95 -13.10 -15.25 9.59
N GLN A 96 -12.78 -15.91 8.47
CA GLN A 96 -13.80 -16.39 7.54
C GLN A 96 -14.81 -17.31 8.26
N ASP A 97 -14.31 -18.29 9.01
CA ASP A 97 -15.16 -19.25 9.74
C ASP A 97 -16.04 -18.54 10.78
N LYS A 98 -15.49 -17.59 11.53
CA LYS A 98 -16.27 -16.78 12.49
C LYS A 98 -17.39 -15.99 11.81
N MET A 99 -17.10 -15.33 10.70
CA MET A 99 -18.09 -14.55 9.95
C MET A 99 -19.20 -15.45 9.40
N LEU A 100 -18.85 -16.60 8.83
CA LEU A 100 -19.83 -17.59 8.32
C LEU A 100 -20.74 -18.09 9.44
N LEU A 101 -20.20 -18.41 10.61
CA LEU A 101 -20.99 -18.84 11.78
C LEU A 101 -21.94 -17.74 12.29
N ARG A 102 -21.58 -16.46 12.13
CA ARG A 102 -22.42 -15.32 12.51
C ARG A 102 -23.40 -14.91 11.41
N GLY A 103 -23.35 -15.53 10.23
CA GLY A 103 -24.14 -15.12 9.07
C GLY A 103 -23.74 -13.73 8.51
N GLU A 104 -22.49 -13.29 8.76
CA GLU A 104 -21.97 -12.01 8.30
C GLU A 104 -21.46 -12.11 6.86
N GLU A 105 -21.77 -11.09 6.05
CA GLU A 105 -21.28 -11.01 4.68
C GLU A 105 -19.86 -10.40 4.60
N PHE A 106 -19.06 -10.91 3.68
CA PHE A 106 -17.80 -10.29 3.33
C PHE A 106 -18.03 -8.98 2.55
N SER A 107 -17.17 -8.00 2.77
CA SER A 107 -17.25 -6.70 2.10
C SER A 107 -15.86 -6.21 1.68
N GLU A 108 -15.81 -5.02 1.09
CA GLU A 108 -14.59 -4.37 0.63
C GLU A 108 -13.60 -4.12 1.77
N ILE A 109 -14.09 -3.88 2.98
CA ILE A 109 -13.25 -3.61 4.16
C ILE A 109 -12.41 -4.83 4.57
N HIS A 110 -12.86 -6.05 4.24
CA HIS A 110 -12.14 -7.29 4.51
C HIS A 110 -11.07 -7.60 3.45
N ASN A 111 -11.09 -6.88 2.32
CA ASN A 111 -10.07 -7.01 1.29
C ASN A 111 -8.69 -6.63 1.87
N ASN A 112 -7.69 -7.44 1.61
CA ASN A 112 -6.31 -7.24 2.10
C ASN A 112 -5.66 -5.91 1.65
N CYS A 113 -6.24 -5.23 0.66
CA CYS A 113 -5.81 -3.92 0.17
C CYS A 113 -6.66 -2.76 0.71
N SER A 114 -7.69 -3.01 1.53
CA SER A 114 -8.62 -1.96 1.99
C SER A 114 -7.88 -0.83 2.72
N GLY A 115 -6.87 -1.13 3.53
CA GLY A 115 -6.06 -0.12 4.23
C GLY A 115 -5.40 0.87 3.27
N LYS A 116 -4.79 0.39 2.18
CA LYS A 116 -4.23 1.25 1.13
C LYS A 116 -5.32 2.14 0.50
N HIS A 117 -6.48 1.57 0.17
CA HIS A 117 -7.59 2.31 -0.44
C HIS A 117 -8.15 3.36 0.52
N ILE A 118 -8.25 3.05 1.81
CA ILE A 118 -8.62 4.01 2.85
C ILE A 118 -7.61 5.16 2.89
N GLY A 119 -6.30 4.87 2.89
CA GLY A 119 -5.26 5.90 2.83
C GLY A 119 -5.40 6.80 1.61
N PHE A 120 -5.72 6.26 0.44
CA PHE A 120 -5.97 7.02 -0.77
C PHE A 120 -7.20 7.93 -0.65
N LEU A 121 -8.29 7.42 -0.09
CA LEU A 121 -9.49 8.21 0.15
C LEU A 121 -9.26 9.32 1.17
N VAL A 122 -8.46 9.09 2.22
CA VAL A 122 -8.05 10.13 3.17
C VAL A 122 -7.30 11.25 2.45
N VAL A 123 -6.34 10.92 1.58
CA VAL A 123 -5.62 11.91 0.76
C VAL A 123 -6.59 12.68 -0.14
N CYS A 124 -7.52 11.99 -0.81
CA CYS A 124 -8.53 12.65 -1.64
C CYS A 124 -9.38 13.63 -0.82
N LYS A 125 -9.84 13.22 0.37
CA LYS A 125 -10.64 14.07 1.27
C LYS A 125 -9.88 15.32 1.69
N LEU A 126 -8.61 15.19 2.08
CA LEU A 126 -7.74 16.30 2.48
C LEU A 126 -7.46 17.28 1.33
N LYS A 127 -7.38 16.78 0.11
CA LYS A 127 -7.08 17.57 -1.09
C LYS A 127 -8.32 18.08 -1.82
N GLY A 128 -9.52 17.67 -1.42
CA GLY A 128 -10.75 17.95 -2.13
C GLY A 128 -10.80 17.31 -3.53
N TRP A 129 -10.11 16.18 -3.72
CA TRP A 129 -10.15 15.42 -4.96
C TRP A 129 -11.33 14.46 -4.99
N ASP A 130 -11.80 14.09 -6.19
CA ASP A 130 -12.89 13.15 -6.37
C ASP A 130 -12.56 11.79 -5.74
N MET A 131 -13.47 11.27 -4.92
CA MET A 131 -13.31 9.99 -4.25
C MET A 131 -13.93 8.80 -5.01
N GLU A 132 -14.66 9.05 -6.10
CA GLU A 132 -15.29 7.98 -6.89
C GLU A 132 -14.31 7.39 -7.93
N THR A 133 -13.43 8.22 -8.46
CA THR A 133 -12.52 7.86 -9.57
C THR A 133 -11.05 7.80 -9.15
N TYR A 134 -10.75 7.82 -7.85
CA TYR A 134 -9.37 7.84 -7.32
C TYR A 134 -8.46 6.71 -7.82
N TYR A 135 -9.02 5.64 -8.33
CA TYR A 135 -8.30 4.48 -8.88
C TYR A 135 -7.90 4.65 -10.34
N GLU A 136 -8.41 5.64 -11.04
CA GLU A 136 -8.11 5.88 -12.46
C GLU A 136 -6.68 6.40 -12.64
N PRO A 137 -5.95 5.92 -13.68
CA PRO A 137 -4.53 6.25 -13.87
C PRO A 137 -4.21 7.75 -13.96
N GLU A 138 -5.13 8.54 -14.52
CA GLU A 138 -4.97 9.98 -14.71
C GLU A 138 -5.55 10.83 -13.57
N HIS A 139 -6.13 10.19 -12.56
CA HIS A 139 -6.62 10.89 -11.37
C HIS A 139 -5.49 11.64 -10.66
N PRO A 140 -5.72 12.85 -10.09
CA PRO A 140 -4.69 13.63 -9.39
C PRO A 140 -3.95 12.81 -8.31
N LEU A 141 -4.65 11.96 -7.56
CA LEU A 141 -4.06 11.07 -6.59
C LEU A 141 -3.04 10.12 -7.22
N GLN A 142 -3.40 9.44 -8.32
CA GLN A 142 -2.51 8.45 -8.93
C GLN A 142 -1.29 9.11 -9.60
N ARG A 143 -1.42 10.35 -10.06
CA ARG A 143 -0.28 11.16 -10.50
C ARG A 143 0.64 11.49 -9.32
N ALA A 144 0.09 11.96 -8.19
CA ALA A 144 0.87 12.23 -6.99
C ALA A 144 1.57 10.97 -6.45
N VAL A 145 0.90 9.82 -6.46
CA VAL A 145 1.49 8.51 -6.09
C VAL A 145 2.69 8.20 -7.00
N ARG A 146 2.52 8.33 -8.31
CA ARG A 146 3.59 8.07 -9.29
C ARG A 146 4.79 8.99 -9.08
N GLU A 147 4.54 10.29 -8.92
CA GLU A 147 5.57 11.28 -8.68
C GLU A 147 6.34 11.00 -7.39
N LYS A 148 5.61 10.70 -6.30
CA LYS A 148 6.22 10.38 -5.01
C LYS A 148 7.09 9.12 -5.07
N ILE A 149 6.59 8.05 -5.67
CA ILE A 149 7.35 6.80 -5.81
C ILE A 149 8.59 7.03 -6.68
N ASN A 150 8.44 7.71 -7.84
CA ASN A 150 9.57 8.00 -8.71
C ASN A 150 10.63 8.86 -8.01
N MET A 151 10.22 9.84 -7.21
CA MET A 151 11.12 10.67 -6.43
C MET A 151 11.88 9.84 -5.38
N LEU A 152 11.17 9.05 -4.57
CA LEU A 152 11.78 8.23 -3.52
C LEU A 152 12.71 7.16 -4.11
N CYS A 153 12.32 6.54 -5.20
CA CYS A 153 13.05 5.46 -5.85
C CYS A 153 14.12 5.98 -6.85
N GLU A 154 14.26 7.29 -7.01
CA GLU A 154 15.20 7.92 -7.96
C GLU A 154 15.03 7.39 -9.40
N VAL A 155 13.78 7.14 -9.80
CA VAL A 155 13.44 6.65 -11.13
C VAL A 155 13.37 7.81 -12.11
N LYS A 156 14.22 7.77 -13.14
CA LYS A 156 14.29 8.80 -14.20
C LYS A 156 13.61 8.34 -15.49
N ASP A 157 13.64 7.05 -15.75
CA ASP A 157 13.09 6.47 -16.97
C ASP A 157 11.60 6.13 -16.80
N ARG A 158 10.90 6.04 -17.93
CA ARG A 158 9.52 5.54 -17.94
C ARG A 158 9.53 4.01 -18.05
N TYR A 159 9.02 3.35 -17.03
CA TYR A 159 8.79 1.92 -17.04
C TYR A 159 7.30 1.60 -17.23
N PRO A 160 6.96 0.40 -17.74
CA PRO A 160 5.59 -0.03 -17.89
C PRO A 160 4.80 0.06 -16.57
N SER A 161 3.54 0.44 -16.65
CA SER A 161 2.58 0.36 -15.55
C SER A 161 1.41 -0.52 -15.97
N THR A 162 0.75 -1.11 -14.99
CA THR A 162 -0.46 -1.91 -15.19
C THR A 162 -1.44 -1.67 -14.06
N THR A 163 -2.56 -2.37 -14.05
CA THR A 163 -3.53 -2.34 -12.96
C THR A 163 -3.31 -3.50 -12.02
N ASP A 164 -3.23 -3.24 -10.72
CA ASP A 164 -3.13 -4.27 -9.68
C ASP A 164 -4.46 -5.01 -9.49
N GLY A 165 -4.43 -6.19 -8.87
CA GLY A 165 -5.63 -6.98 -8.60
C GLY A 165 -6.70 -6.27 -7.76
N CYS A 166 -6.35 -5.20 -7.06
CA CYS A 166 -7.28 -4.35 -6.33
C CYS A 166 -7.78 -3.11 -7.12
N GLY A 167 -7.49 -3.02 -8.42
CA GLY A 167 -8.04 -2.01 -9.32
C GLY A 167 -7.25 -0.70 -9.44
N VAL A 168 -6.16 -0.50 -8.69
CA VAL A 168 -5.35 0.72 -8.80
C VAL A 168 -4.10 0.51 -9.67
N PRO A 169 -3.54 1.58 -10.26
CA PRO A 169 -2.30 1.51 -11.02
C PRO A 169 -1.13 0.98 -10.20
N ILE A 170 -0.30 0.18 -10.82
CA ILE A 170 0.94 -0.33 -10.26
C ILE A 170 2.11 -0.02 -11.18
N LEU A 171 3.21 0.46 -10.60
CA LEU A 171 4.42 0.80 -11.31
C LEU A 171 5.37 -0.40 -11.37
N SER A 172 6.18 -0.44 -12.41
CA SER A 172 7.35 -1.30 -12.46
C SER A 172 8.62 -0.46 -12.45
N MET A 173 9.70 -1.04 -11.94
CA MET A 173 11.04 -0.45 -11.94
C MET A 173 12.08 -1.51 -11.63
N PRO A 174 13.38 -1.25 -11.85
CA PRO A 174 14.43 -2.13 -11.37
C PRO A 174 14.36 -2.29 -9.85
N LEU A 175 14.60 -3.50 -9.34
CA LEU A 175 14.54 -3.77 -7.88
C LEU A 175 15.51 -2.91 -7.09
N TYR A 176 16.64 -2.50 -7.67
CA TYR A 176 17.58 -1.58 -7.03
C TYR A 176 16.94 -0.23 -6.73
N ASN A 177 16.14 0.32 -7.64
CA ASN A 177 15.40 1.57 -7.41
C ASN A 177 14.38 1.42 -6.27
N MET A 178 13.71 0.26 -6.18
CA MET A 178 12.82 -0.01 -5.04
C MET A 178 13.60 -0.03 -3.71
N LEU A 179 14.78 -0.65 -3.67
CA LEU A 179 15.66 -0.64 -2.49
C LEU A 179 16.05 0.79 -2.10
N VAL A 180 16.43 1.62 -3.09
CA VAL A 180 16.72 3.06 -2.88
C VAL A 180 15.50 3.77 -2.29
N GLY A 181 14.30 3.50 -2.82
CA GLY A 181 13.04 4.07 -2.32
C GLY A 181 12.80 3.79 -0.84
N TYR A 182 13.03 2.57 -0.39
CA TYR A 182 12.92 2.21 1.04
C TYR A 182 13.98 2.92 1.91
N ILE A 183 15.20 3.02 1.43
CA ILE A 183 16.26 3.75 2.16
C ILE A 183 15.91 5.23 2.28
N ASN A 184 15.40 5.82 1.20
CA ASN A 184 14.98 7.23 1.22
C ASN A 184 13.74 7.44 2.09
N LEU A 185 12.80 6.50 2.12
CA LEU A 185 11.64 6.54 3.02
C LEU A 185 12.09 6.55 4.50
N LEU A 186 13.04 5.70 4.88
CA LEU A 186 13.60 5.67 6.24
C LEU A 186 14.35 6.97 6.63
N LYS A 187 14.92 7.66 5.66
CA LYS A 187 15.58 8.96 5.88
C LYS A 187 14.57 10.10 5.98
N TYR A 188 13.44 9.97 5.31
CA TYR A 188 12.39 10.97 5.25
C TYR A 188 11.79 11.24 6.64
N ASP A 189 11.48 10.20 7.38
CA ASP A 189 10.97 10.26 8.74
C ASP A 189 11.94 11.02 9.70
N ARG A 190 13.24 10.74 9.59
CA ARG A 190 14.27 11.39 10.42
C ARG A 190 14.49 12.88 10.13
N SER A 191 14.00 13.40 8.99
CA SER A 191 14.13 14.82 8.65
C SER A 191 13.07 15.69 9.33
N GLU A 192 11.94 15.12 9.70
CA GLU A 192 10.86 15.78 10.43
C GLU A 192 11.22 15.99 11.91
N GLU A 193 11.87 15.01 12.54
CA GLU A 193 12.36 15.12 13.94
C GLU A 193 13.40 16.25 14.14
N ARG A 194 14.03 16.73 13.05
CA ARG A 194 15.01 17.84 13.10
C ARG A 194 14.39 19.23 12.87
N ARG A 195 13.07 19.32 12.66
CA ARG A 195 12.35 20.58 12.44
C ARG A 195 11.61 21.09 13.68
N VAL A 196 11.82 20.45 14.84
CA VAL A 196 11.30 20.91 16.15
C VAL A 196 12.37 21.72 16.89
#